data_ccfc9e0f9331a57f1fe601d2796822c8
#
_entry.id   ccfc9e0f9331a57f1fe601d2796822c8
#
_cell.length_a   1.000
_cell.length_b   1.000
_cell.length_c   1.000
_cell.angle_alpha   90.00
_cell.angle_beta   90.00
_cell.angle_gamma   90.00
#
_symmetry.space_group_name_H-M   'P 1'
#
loop_
_entity.id
_entity.type
_entity.pdbx_description
1 polymer ?
#
loop_
_entity_poly.entity_id
_entity_poly.type
_entity_poly.pdbx_seq_one_letter_code
_entity_poly.pdbx_strand_id
1 'polypeptide(L)'
;MSDQAHHDIRLMSVSGRQPDAALQVLAPIYDGAGWNCRPTDDPFWFRYVAIGDEQMSVRRLQMHGHLRGTASTGSDVVVHWLERGRARVQTARDITRLQPGAPPSMLPREGRFEFEYEDWDQRLIHLSKDLLLEVAAEENVVGTASAFDRRATPEVAARAQWQRSLGHAVDTFRVHGAESPDWAAACREVARALLVLHPSSGERLLDRRSAQDDRIRAALDFVLNHAREAITVDDIADAASLSVRGVQEAFKREFQRTPMEYVRQTRLDRAHTELQSLVPGPGAVAEVARRAGFRHMGRFSAAYQERFDEYPRETLRNPAS
;
A
#
# COMPACT_ATOMS: atom_id res chain seq x y z
N MET A 1 12.18 13.21 4.21
CA MET A 1 13.08 13.52 3.07
C MET A 1 13.30 12.31 2.14
N SER A 2 12.46 11.26 2.19
CA SER A 2 12.59 10.04 1.34
C SER A 2 11.70 10.03 0.10
N ASP A 3 10.86 11.03 -0.09
CA ASP A 3 9.84 11.05 -1.16
C ASP A 3 10.33 11.66 -2.49
N GLN A 4 11.52 12.25 -2.50
CA GLN A 4 12.04 12.98 -3.67
C GLN A 4 12.91 12.15 -4.64
N ALA A 5 13.31 10.93 -4.29
CA ALA A 5 14.18 10.11 -5.15
C ALA A 5 13.44 9.34 -6.27
N HIS A 6 12.11 9.39 -6.28
CA HIS A 6 11.27 8.67 -7.26
C HIS A 6 10.82 9.51 -8.46
N HIS A 7 11.07 10.83 -8.46
CA HIS A 7 10.31 11.78 -9.27
C HIS A 7 10.98 12.30 -10.54
N ASP A 8 12.20 11.84 -10.92
CA ASP A 8 12.85 12.36 -12.15
C ASP A 8 13.79 11.33 -12.81
N ILE A 9 13.22 10.19 -13.24
CA ILE A 9 14.02 9.11 -13.86
C ILE A 9 14.12 9.30 -15.37
N ARG A 10 14.75 10.30 -15.91
CA ARG A 10 14.90 10.38 -17.38
C ARG A 10 15.77 9.25 -17.92
N LEU A 11 16.97 9.10 -17.41
CA LEU A 11 17.89 8.00 -17.68
C LEU A 11 18.84 7.82 -16.49
N MET A 12 18.77 6.68 -15.86
CA MET A 12 19.69 6.29 -14.80
C MET A 12 20.43 5.02 -15.20
N SER A 13 21.75 5.04 -15.11
CA SER A 13 22.57 3.84 -15.35
C SER A 13 23.69 3.79 -14.32
N VAL A 14 23.70 2.73 -13.51
CA VAL A 14 24.71 2.50 -12.47
C VAL A 14 25.19 1.06 -12.55
N SER A 15 26.50 0.85 -12.36
CA SER A 15 27.08 -0.48 -12.28
C SER A 15 28.26 -0.49 -11.31
N GLY A 16 28.60 -1.65 -10.79
CA GLY A 16 29.73 -1.81 -9.86
C GLY A 16 30.11 -3.27 -9.64
N ARG A 17 31.20 -3.44 -8.89
CA ARG A 17 31.75 -4.75 -8.55
C ARG A 17 31.90 -4.98 -7.05
N GLN A 18 31.25 -4.16 -6.24
CA GLN A 18 31.27 -4.27 -4.78
C GLN A 18 29.84 -4.37 -4.25
N PRO A 19 29.53 -5.30 -3.34
CA PRO A 19 28.21 -5.45 -2.73
C PRO A 19 27.71 -4.18 -2.06
N ASP A 20 28.57 -3.48 -1.32
CA ASP A 20 28.20 -2.25 -0.60
C ASP A 20 27.74 -1.13 -1.55
N ALA A 21 28.39 -1.01 -2.72
CA ALA A 21 27.98 -0.05 -3.74
C ALA A 21 26.57 -0.38 -4.30
N ALA A 22 26.25 -1.65 -4.45
CA ALA A 22 24.91 -2.07 -4.85
C ALA A 22 23.86 -1.70 -3.79
N LEU A 23 24.16 -1.93 -2.51
CA LEU A 23 23.27 -1.58 -1.41
C LEU A 23 23.01 -0.07 -1.32
N GLN A 24 24.08 0.73 -1.43
CA GLN A 24 23.96 2.21 -1.37
C GLN A 24 23.08 2.78 -2.48
N VAL A 25 23.11 2.17 -3.66
CA VAL A 25 22.32 2.64 -4.81
C VAL A 25 20.89 2.08 -4.79
N LEU A 26 20.75 0.78 -4.57
CA LEU A 26 19.46 0.11 -4.79
C LEU A 26 18.51 0.20 -3.60
N ALA A 27 19.02 0.18 -2.36
CA ALA A 27 18.15 0.21 -1.18
C ALA A 27 17.29 1.50 -1.09
N PRO A 28 17.82 2.70 -1.34
CA PRO A 28 16.98 3.91 -1.36
C PRO A 28 15.88 3.91 -2.42
N ILE A 29 16.14 3.28 -3.59
CA ILE A 29 15.17 3.22 -4.70
C ILE A 29 13.91 2.44 -4.34
N TYR A 30 14.04 1.45 -3.44
CA TYR A 30 12.95 0.53 -3.08
C TYR A 30 12.54 0.65 -1.60
N ASP A 31 12.83 1.77 -0.96
CA ASP A 31 12.60 1.95 0.49
C ASP A 31 13.11 0.72 1.27
N GLY A 32 14.33 0.31 0.94
CA GLY A 32 14.94 -0.94 1.39
C GLY A 32 15.32 -0.93 2.86
N ALA A 33 15.08 -2.03 3.57
CA ALA A 33 15.52 -2.20 4.94
C ALA A 33 16.08 -3.61 5.17
N GLY A 34 17.14 -3.69 5.96
CA GLY A 34 17.78 -4.95 6.29
C GLY A 34 18.41 -5.67 5.07
N TRP A 35 18.81 -4.91 4.04
CA TRP A 35 19.40 -5.48 2.85
C TRP A 35 20.78 -6.06 3.15
N ASN A 36 20.99 -7.26 2.65
CA ASN A 36 22.26 -7.95 2.71
C ASN A 36 22.63 -8.43 1.30
N CYS A 37 23.80 -8.05 0.85
CA CYS A 37 24.33 -8.40 -0.47
C CYS A 37 25.67 -9.12 -0.29
N ARG A 38 25.86 -10.24 -0.99
CA ARG A 38 27.09 -11.01 -0.95
C ARG A 38 27.41 -11.62 -2.32
N PRO A 39 28.70 -11.88 -2.62
CA PRO A 39 29.06 -12.68 -3.78
C PRO A 39 28.46 -14.09 -3.71
N THR A 40 28.28 -14.70 -4.86
CA THR A 40 28.13 -16.14 -5.07
C THR A 40 29.51 -16.75 -5.49
N ASP A 41 29.52 -17.84 -6.21
CA ASP A 41 30.77 -18.53 -6.59
C ASP A 41 31.66 -17.73 -7.55
N ASP A 42 31.08 -16.83 -8.35
CA ASP A 42 31.75 -15.97 -9.31
C ASP A 42 32.04 -14.54 -8.77
N PRO A 43 32.88 -13.73 -9.44
CA PRO A 43 33.10 -12.35 -9.04
C PRO A 43 31.85 -11.54 -9.07
N PHE A 44 31.53 -10.84 -7.99
CA PHE A 44 30.38 -9.98 -7.84
C PHE A 44 30.37 -8.83 -8.86
N TRP A 45 29.24 -8.59 -9.48
CA TRP A 45 28.94 -7.38 -10.24
C TRP A 45 27.45 -7.09 -10.25
N PHE A 46 27.11 -5.84 -10.44
CA PHE A 46 25.73 -5.43 -10.67
C PHE A 46 25.64 -4.34 -11.73
N ARG A 47 24.48 -4.26 -12.37
CA ARG A 47 24.11 -3.19 -13.29
C ARG A 47 22.62 -2.89 -13.12
N TYR A 48 22.30 -1.62 -12.92
CA TYR A 48 20.94 -1.10 -12.87
C TYR A 48 20.78 -0.04 -13.95
N VAL A 49 19.72 -0.15 -14.74
CA VAL A 49 19.33 0.83 -15.75
C VAL A 49 17.86 1.10 -15.59
N ALA A 50 17.49 2.36 -15.60
CA ALA A 50 16.11 2.81 -15.60
C ALA A 50 15.94 3.94 -16.61
N ILE A 51 14.85 3.90 -17.38
CA ILE A 51 14.43 4.94 -18.31
C ILE A 51 12.97 5.27 -18.06
N GLY A 52 12.57 6.51 -18.31
CA GLY A 52 11.19 6.97 -18.17
C GLY A 52 11.04 8.17 -17.24
N ASP A 53 9.87 8.34 -16.71
CA ASP A 53 9.46 9.45 -15.84
C ASP A 53 8.63 8.96 -14.65
N GLU A 54 7.93 9.89 -13.99
CA GLU A 54 7.05 9.62 -12.85
C GLU A 54 5.80 8.82 -13.22
N GLN A 55 5.34 8.87 -14.47
CA GLN A 55 4.17 8.12 -14.94
C GLN A 55 4.53 6.65 -15.19
N MET A 56 5.68 6.43 -15.86
CA MET A 56 6.17 5.09 -16.14
C MET A 56 7.69 5.03 -16.20
N SER A 57 8.27 4.01 -15.61
CA SER A 57 9.68 3.69 -15.85
C SER A 57 9.90 2.21 -16.18
N VAL A 58 10.78 1.99 -17.15
CA VAL A 58 11.26 0.67 -17.56
C VAL A 58 12.64 0.47 -16.96
N ARG A 59 12.79 -0.58 -16.17
CA ARG A 59 14.02 -0.83 -15.40
C ARG A 59 14.56 -2.22 -15.66
N ARG A 60 15.87 -2.35 -15.63
CA ARG A 60 16.58 -3.62 -15.66
C ARG A 60 17.60 -3.65 -14.55
N LEU A 61 17.53 -4.69 -13.74
CA LEU A 61 18.52 -4.97 -12.69
C LEU A 61 19.18 -6.32 -12.95
N GLN A 62 20.48 -6.29 -13.10
CA GLN A 62 21.32 -7.46 -13.30
C GLN A 62 22.30 -7.54 -12.14
N MET A 63 22.45 -8.72 -11.58
CA MET A 63 23.44 -8.94 -10.52
C MET A 63 23.97 -10.37 -10.57
N HIS A 64 25.27 -10.48 -10.41
CA HIS A 64 25.95 -11.72 -10.08
C HIS A 64 26.29 -11.69 -8.60
N GLY A 65 25.51 -12.38 -7.80
CA GLY A 65 25.56 -12.34 -6.36
C GLY A 65 24.24 -12.73 -5.73
N HIS A 66 24.16 -12.66 -4.43
CA HIS A 66 22.97 -12.93 -3.64
C HIS A 66 22.54 -11.65 -2.93
N LEU A 67 21.26 -11.27 -3.07
CA LEU A 67 20.67 -10.13 -2.42
C LEU A 67 19.38 -10.53 -1.71
N ARG A 68 19.23 -10.13 -0.45
CA ARG A 68 17.99 -10.31 0.31
C ARG A 68 17.68 -9.10 1.17
N GLY A 69 16.44 -8.94 1.54
CA GLY A 69 16.00 -7.86 2.42
C GLY A 69 14.51 -7.64 2.36
N THR A 70 14.09 -6.47 2.80
CA THR A 70 12.70 -6.02 2.69
C THR A 70 12.63 -4.79 1.80
N ALA A 71 11.55 -4.66 1.04
CA ALA A 71 11.31 -3.54 0.14
C ALA A 71 9.84 -3.12 0.13
N SER A 72 9.57 -1.97 -0.45
CA SER A 72 8.23 -1.47 -0.75
C SER A 72 8.21 -0.89 -2.16
N THR A 73 7.09 -1.01 -2.86
CA THR A 73 6.89 -0.37 -4.17
C THR A 73 6.30 1.03 -4.06
N GLY A 74 6.05 1.53 -2.84
CA GLY A 74 5.36 2.79 -2.64
C GLY A 74 3.93 2.74 -3.21
N SER A 75 3.55 3.78 -3.95
CA SER A 75 2.25 3.86 -4.63
C SER A 75 2.24 3.16 -6.00
N ASP A 76 3.40 2.82 -6.56
CA ASP A 76 3.51 2.28 -7.91
C ASP A 76 2.95 0.87 -8.05
N VAL A 77 2.43 0.59 -9.23
CA VAL A 77 2.18 -0.77 -9.70
C VAL A 77 3.43 -1.28 -10.38
N VAL A 78 4.07 -2.27 -9.80
CA VAL A 78 5.31 -2.82 -10.32
C VAL A 78 5.09 -4.21 -10.88
N VAL A 79 5.32 -4.35 -12.17
CA VAL A 79 5.33 -5.65 -12.87
C VAL A 79 6.76 -6.09 -13.08
N HIS A 80 7.05 -7.36 -12.80
CA HIS A 80 8.40 -7.87 -12.93
C HIS A 80 8.45 -9.31 -13.45
N TRP A 81 9.58 -9.67 -14.02
CA TRP A 81 9.93 -11.05 -14.42
C TRP A 81 11.43 -11.24 -14.46
N LEU A 82 11.86 -12.50 -14.45
CA LEU A 82 13.25 -12.88 -14.57
C LEU A 82 13.59 -13.34 -15.99
N GLU A 83 14.69 -12.83 -16.52
CA GLU A 83 15.36 -13.34 -17.72
C GLU A 83 16.38 -14.44 -17.35
N ARG A 84 16.96 -14.35 -16.13
CA ARG A 84 17.94 -15.29 -15.60
C ARG A 84 17.87 -15.31 -14.06
N GLY A 85 18.37 -16.40 -13.46
CA GLY A 85 18.55 -16.53 -12.02
C GLY A 85 17.32 -17.02 -11.29
N ARG A 86 17.30 -16.80 -9.99
CA ARG A 86 16.23 -17.24 -9.08
C ARG A 86 15.79 -16.09 -8.19
N ALA A 87 14.48 -16.04 -7.90
CA ALA A 87 13.97 -15.08 -6.93
C ALA A 87 12.83 -15.66 -6.11
N ARG A 88 12.71 -15.16 -4.88
CA ARG A 88 11.61 -15.39 -3.98
C ARG A 88 11.14 -14.05 -3.44
N VAL A 89 9.84 -13.82 -3.52
CA VAL A 89 9.15 -12.67 -2.92
C VAL A 89 8.13 -13.19 -1.94
N GLN A 90 8.19 -12.72 -0.71
CA GLN A 90 7.34 -13.19 0.38
C GLN A 90 6.61 -12.03 1.05
N THR A 91 5.32 -12.19 1.23
CA THR A 91 4.46 -11.35 2.07
C THR A 91 3.98 -12.15 3.29
N ALA A 92 3.29 -11.50 4.21
CA ALA A 92 2.65 -12.19 5.33
C ALA A 92 1.65 -13.29 4.90
N ARG A 93 1.18 -13.27 3.64
CA ARG A 93 0.10 -14.14 3.13
C ARG A 93 0.50 -15.07 2.01
N ASP A 94 1.63 -14.81 1.34
CA ASP A 94 1.98 -15.53 0.11
C ASP A 94 3.49 -15.56 -0.13
N ILE A 95 3.95 -16.61 -0.81
CA ILE A 95 5.33 -16.75 -1.27
C ILE A 95 5.30 -17.01 -2.78
N THR A 96 5.84 -16.07 -3.54
CA THR A 96 5.99 -16.19 -4.99
C THR A 96 7.43 -16.53 -5.33
N ARG A 97 7.63 -17.63 -6.06
CA ARG A 97 8.93 -18.00 -6.64
C ARG A 97 8.95 -17.62 -8.11
N LEU A 98 9.99 -16.92 -8.51
CA LEU A 98 10.19 -16.48 -9.88
C LEU A 98 11.28 -17.30 -10.54
N GLN A 99 11.03 -17.67 -11.79
CA GLN A 99 11.95 -18.41 -12.63
C GLN A 99 11.98 -17.80 -14.04
N PRO A 100 13.07 -17.93 -14.78
CA PRO A 100 13.12 -17.54 -16.18
C PRO A 100 12.01 -18.21 -16.99
N GLY A 101 11.38 -17.45 -17.89
CA GLY A 101 10.27 -17.92 -18.70
C GLY A 101 8.89 -17.92 -18.00
N ALA A 102 8.84 -17.66 -16.70
CA ALA A 102 7.57 -17.42 -16.02
C ALA A 102 6.89 -16.15 -16.56
N PRO A 103 5.56 -16.10 -16.56
CA PRO A 103 4.83 -14.89 -16.95
C PRO A 103 5.20 -13.71 -16.06
N PRO A 104 5.11 -12.45 -16.59
CA PRO A 104 5.22 -11.27 -15.75
C PRO A 104 4.24 -11.33 -14.58
N SER A 105 4.71 -10.96 -13.39
CA SER A 105 3.91 -10.94 -12.17
C SER A 105 4.01 -9.58 -11.49
N MET A 106 3.06 -9.26 -10.59
CA MET A 106 3.09 -8.01 -9.85
C MET A 106 3.78 -8.17 -8.51
N LEU A 107 4.61 -7.20 -8.14
CA LEU A 107 5.09 -7.06 -6.77
C LEU A 107 3.94 -6.70 -5.81
N PRO A 108 4.07 -7.06 -4.52
CA PRO A 108 3.11 -6.64 -3.50
C PRO A 108 2.99 -5.11 -3.44
N ARG A 109 1.77 -4.60 -3.42
CA ARG A 109 1.48 -3.16 -3.43
C ARG A 109 1.22 -2.58 -2.04
N GLU A 110 0.84 -3.42 -1.09
CA GLU A 110 0.51 -3.01 0.27
C GLU A 110 1.59 -3.48 1.23
N GLY A 111 2.17 -2.54 1.95
CA GLY A 111 3.18 -2.81 2.97
C GLY A 111 4.54 -3.19 2.40
N ARG A 112 5.33 -3.72 3.29
CA ARG A 112 6.67 -4.23 2.96
C ARG A 112 6.60 -5.72 2.64
N PHE A 113 7.46 -6.17 1.74
CA PHE A 113 7.64 -7.58 1.41
C PHE A 113 9.12 -7.98 1.55
N GLU A 114 9.34 -9.24 1.90
CA GLU A 114 10.67 -9.84 1.89
C GLU A 114 11.01 -10.33 0.48
N PHE A 115 12.26 -10.21 0.12
CA PHE A 115 12.75 -10.75 -1.14
C PHE A 115 14.12 -11.42 -0.97
N GLU A 116 14.39 -12.35 -1.88
CA GLU A 116 15.67 -13.03 -2.02
C GLU A 116 15.91 -13.29 -3.51
N TYR A 117 17.05 -12.83 -4.02
CA TYR A 117 17.45 -12.97 -5.42
C TYR A 117 18.87 -13.55 -5.50
N GLU A 118 19.12 -14.37 -6.51
CA GLU A 118 20.40 -15.00 -6.74
C GLU A 118 20.73 -15.06 -8.22
N ASP A 119 21.90 -14.51 -8.61
CA ASP A 119 22.48 -14.48 -9.95
C ASP A 119 21.49 -14.15 -11.05
N TRP A 120 20.81 -13.01 -10.90
CA TRP A 120 19.62 -12.70 -11.66
C TRP A 120 19.77 -11.59 -12.70
N ASP A 121 18.91 -11.63 -13.69
CA ASP A 121 18.57 -10.56 -14.63
C ASP A 121 17.07 -10.34 -14.57
N GLN A 122 16.66 -9.19 -14.10
CA GLN A 122 15.26 -8.84 -13.86
C GLN A 122 14.85 -7.63 -14.67
N ARG A 123 13.67 -7.72 -15.24
CA ARG A 123 12.95 -6.58 -15.79
C ARG A 123 11.89 -6.13 -14.81
N LEU A 124 11.73 -4.82 -14.68
CA LEU A 124 10.70 -4.20 -13.85
C LEU A 124 10.08 -3.04 -14.64
N ILE A 125 8.78 -2.96 -14.57
CA ILE A 125 8.00 -1.84 -15.09
C ILE A 125 7.28 -1.22 -13.92
N HIS A 126 7.58 0.03 -13.64
CA HIS A 126 6.88 0.84 -12.66
C HIS A 126 5.85 1.69 -13.39
N LEU A 127 4.61 1.63 -12.97
CA LEU A 127 3.51 2.45 -13.46
C LEU A 127 2.91 3.20 -12.30
N SER A 128 2.71 4.51 -12.45
CA SER A 128 2.03 5.29 -11.43
C SER A 128 0.60 4.77 -11.26
N LYS A 129 0.15 4.76 -10.01
CA LYS A 129 -1.23 4.37 -9.70
C LYS A 129 -2.24 5.27 -10.39
N ASP A 130 -1.94 6.56 -10.49
CA ASP A 130 -2.86 7.56 -11.04
C ASP A 130 -3.04 7.36 -12.53
N LEU A 131 -1.96 7.17 -13.30
CA LEU A 131 -2.04 6.82 -14.72
C LEU A 131 -2.89 5.56 -14.95
N LEU A 132 -2.68 4.54 -14.12
CA LEU A 132 -3.42 3.28 -14.28
C LEU A 132 -4.92 3.45 -13.97
N LEU A 133 -5.27 4.28 -12.97
CA LEU A 133 -6.67 4.58 -12.63
C LEU A 133 -7.34 5.42 -13.72
N GLU A 134 -6.65 6.40 -14.28
CA GLU A 134 -7.16 7.19 -15.42
C GLU A 134 -7.49 6.29 -16.62
N VAL A 135 -6.52 5.45 -17.03
CA VAL A 135 -6.71 4.54 -18.15
C VAL A 135 -7.80 3.51 -17.87
N ALA A 136 -7.89 2.97 -16.65
CA ALA A 136 -8.95 2.05 -16.27
C ALA A 136 -10.35 2.71 -16.36
N ALA A 137 -10.46 3.97 -15.96
CA ALA A 137 -11.71 4.72 -16.07
C ALA A 137 -12.13 4.96 -17.54
N GLU A 138 -11.18 5.26 -18.42
CA GLU A 138 -11.43 5.42 -19.86
C GLU A 138 -11.91 4.12 -20.52
N GLU A 139 -11.31 3.01 -20.16
CA GLU A 139 -11.66 1.69 -20.68
C GLU A 139 -12.92 1.08 -20.00
N ASN A 140 -13.60 1.84 -19.12
CA ASN A 140 -14.74 1.37 -18.32
C ASN A 140 -14.43 0.07 -17.55
N VAL A 141 -13.16 -0.13 -17.17
CA VAL A 141 -12.75 -1.25 -16.31
C VAL A 141 -13.19 -0.93 -14.89
N VAL A 142 -14.27 -1.56 -14.45
CA VAL A 142 -14.78 -1.42 -13.09
C VAL A 142 -13.79 -2.08 -12.14
N GLY A 143 -13.10 -1.27 -11.34
CA GLY A 143 -12.20 -1.77 -10.30
C GLY A 143 -11.05 -0.83 -10.02
N THR A 144 -10.68 -0.75 -8.75
CA THR A 144 -9.46 -0.04 -8.36
C THR A 144 -8.25 -0.89 -8.74
N ALA A 145 -7.10 -0.26 -8.92
CA ALA A 145 -5.82 -0.95 -9.15
C ALA A 145 -5.47 -2.03 -8.09
N SER A 146 -6.23 -2.15 -7.00
CA SER A 146 -6.15 -3.22 -5.97
C SER A 146 -6.79 -4.54 -6.41
N ALA A 147 -7.57 -4.55 -7.48
CA ALA A 147 -8.41 -5.68 -7.89
C ALA A 147 -7.74 -6.63 -8.90
N PHE A 148 -6.48 -6.42 -9.24
CA PHE A 148 -5.77 -7.34 -10.14
C PHE A 148 -5.63 -8.73 -9.53
N ASP A 149 -6.02 -9.75 -10.29
CA ASP A 149 -5.73 -11.13 -9.91
C ASP A 149 -4.25 -11.45 -10.14
N ARG A 150 -3.47 -11.33 -9.07
CA ARG A 150 -2.03 -11.63 -9.07
C ARG A 150 -1.71 -13.11 -9.32
N ARG A 151 -2.71 -13.99 -9.21
CA ARG A 151 -2.57 -15.43 -9.40
C ARG A 151 -3.03 -15.91 -10.77
N ALA A 152 -3.73 -15.06 -11.51
CA ALA A 152 -4.14 -15.40 -12.88
C ALA A 152 -2.89 -15.57 -13.75
N THR A 153 -2.84 -16.67 -14.50
CA THR A 153 -1.82 -16.85 -15.53
C THR A 153 -2.25 -16.08 -16.76
N PRO A 154 -1.50 -15.06 -17.20
CA PRO A 154 -1.87 -14.28 -18.36
C PRO A 154 -1.95 -15.14 -19.63
N GLU A 155 -2.94 -14.86 -20.46
CA GLU A 155 -3.08 -15.49 -21.76
C GLU A 155 -1.91 -15.17 -22.69
N VAL A 156 -1.62 -16.06 -23.64
CA VAL A 156 -0.51 -15.89 -24.59
C VAL A 156 -0.65 -14.59 -25.41
N ALA A 157 -1.86 -14.28 -25.84
CA ALA A 157 -2.16 -13.05 -26.62
C ALA A 157 -1.91 -11.79 -25.78
N ALA A 158 -2.33 -11.78 -24.51
CA ALA A 158 -2.11 -10.68 -23.57
C ALA A 158 -0.61 -10.45 -23.31
N ARG A 159 0.16 -11.53 -23.14
CA ARG A 159 1.62 -11.44 -22.98
C ARG A 159 2.30 -10.87 -24.22
N ALA A 160 1.88 -11.31 -25.41
CA ALA A 160 2.41 -10.78 -26.64
C ALA A 160 2.07 -9.29 -26.85
N GLN A 161 0.86 -8.86 -26.48
CA GLN A 161 0.48 -7.45 -26.48
C GLN A 161 1.34 -6.64 -25.52
N TRP A 162 1.48 -7.08 -24.26
CA TRP A 162 2.34 -6.47 -23.27
C TRP A 162 3.78 -6.27 -23.75
N GLN A 163 4.36 -7.30 -24.35
CA GLN A 163 5.73 -7.22 -24.87
C GLN A 163 5.86 -6.21 -26.04
N ARG A 164 4.87 -6.15 -26.93
CA ARG A 164 4.87 -5.16 -28.04
C ARG A 164 4.75 -3.74 -27.51
N SER A 165 3.83 -3.47 -26.59
CA SER A 165 3.64 -2.13 -26.02
C SER A 165 4.90 -1.67 -25.25
N LEU A 166 5.58 -2.56 -24.53
CA LEU A 166 6.84 -2.24 -23.88
C LEU A 166 7.96 -1.96 -24.91
N GLY A 167 8.06 -2.76 -25.96
CA GLY A 167 9.03 -2.51 -27.03
C GLY A 167 8.80 -1.14 -27.66
N HIS A 168 7.56 -0.82 -28.01
CA HIS A 168 7.18 0.48 -28.54
C HIS A 168 7.53 1.63 -27.59
N ALA A 169 7.21 1.49 -26.30
CA ALA A 169 7.53 2.51 -25.31
C ALA A 169 9.05 2.76 -25.18
N VAL A 170 9.86 1.70 -25.16
CA VAL A 170 11.33 1.83 -25.11
C VAL A 170 11.87 2.53 -26.36
N ASP A 171 11.34 2.21 -27.53
CA ASP A 171 11.77 2.85 -28.79
C ASP A 171 11.30 4.31 -28.85
N THR A 172 10.08 4.60 -28.41
CA THR A 172 9.56 5.97 -28.29
C THR A 172 10.43 6.81 -27.35
N PHE A 173 10.78 6.27 -26.18
CA PHE A 173 11.68 6.96 -25.25
C PHE A 173 13.04 7.29 -25.88
N ARG A 174 13.62 6.36 -26.63
CA ARG A 174 14.91 6.56 -27.29
C ARG A 174 14.89 7.64 -28.35
N VAL A 175 13.79 7.78 -29.06
CA VAL A 175 13.65 8.72 -30.17
C VAL A 175 13.18 10.10 -29.69
N HIS A 176 12.20 10.13 -28.80
CA HIS A 176 11.46 11.35 -28.46
C HIS A 176 11.71 11.82 -27.00
N GLY A 177 12.25 10.97 -26.15
CA GLY A 177 12.46 11.27 -24.72
C GLY A 177 11.17 11.22 -23.88
N ALA A 178 11.33 11.42 -22.56
CA ALA A 178 10.22 11.34 -21.60
C ALA A 178 9.26 12.54 -21.62
N GLU A 179 9.66 13.68 -22.14
CA GLU A 179 8.82 14.90 -22.15
C GLU A 179 7.91 14.99 -23.40
N SER A 180 7.96 14.00 -24.28
CA SER A 180 7.20 14.04 -25.52
C SER A 180 5.75 13.56 -25.34
N PRO A 181 4.79 14.10 -26.11
CA PRO A 181 3.43 13.56 -26.17
C PRO A 181 3.39 12.09 -26.59
N ASP A 182 4.34 11.66 -27.42
CA ASP A 182 4.45 10.27 -27.88
C ASP A 182 4.80 9.34 -26.72
N TRP A 183 5.67 9.78 -25.79
CA TRP A 183 5.97 9.03 -24.58
C TRP A 183 4.73 8.90 -23.69
N ALA A 184 4.01 9.98 -23.45
CA ALA A 184 2.77 9.94 -22.68
C ALA A 184 1.73 8.98 -23.30
N ALA A 185 1.61 8.97 -24.63
CA ALA A 185 0.75 8.03 -25.36
C ALA A 185 1.23 6.57 -25.18
N ALA A 186 2.54 6.32 -25.25
CA ALA A 186 3.11 4.99 -25.04
C ALA A 186 2.92 4.50 -23.59
N CYS A 187 3.02 5.38 -22.58
CA CYS A 187 2.71 5.05 -21.19
C CYS A 187 1.26 4.57 -21.03
N ARG A 188 0.32 5.25 -21.68
CA ARG A 188 -1.11 4.87 -21.66
C ARG A 188 -1.34 3.54 -22.38
N GLU A 189 -0.64 3.28 -23.49
CA GLU A 189 -0.70 1.99 -24.18
C GLU A 189 -0.19 0.85 -23.30
N VAL A 190 0.92 1.04 -22.61
CA VAL A 190 1.44 0.05 -21.63
C VAL A 190 0.47 -0.15 -20.47
N ALA A 191 -0.16 0.92 -19.97
CA ALA A 191 -1.18 0.81 -18.92
C ALA A 191 -2.39 -0.02 -19.40
N ARG A 192 -2.90 0.21 -20.63
CA ARG A 192 -3.96 -0.63 -21.24
C ARG A 192 -3.53 -2.09 -21.37
N ALA A 193 -2.31 -2.32 -21.84
CA ALA A 193 -1.79 -3.67 -21.97
C ALA A 193 -1.67 -4.39 -20.61
N LEU A 194 -1.38 -3.64 -19.52
CA LEU A 194 -1.38 -4.18 -18.17
C LEU A 194 -2.79 -4.60 -17.71
N LEU A 195 -3.82 -3.81 -17.99
CA LEU A 195 -5.21 -4.16 -17.68
C LEU A 195 -5.66 -5.46 -18.36
N VAL A 196 -5.16 -5.70 -19.59
CA VAL A 196 -5.42 -6.96 -20.33
C VAL A 196 -4.55 -8.10 -19.80
N LEU A 197 -3.30 -7.84 -19.45
CA LEU A 197 -2.36 -8.85 -18.93
C LEU A 197 -2.82 -9.42 -17.58
N HIS A 198 -3.32 -8.55 -16.71
CA HIS A 198 -3.84 -8.90 -15.40
C HIS A 198 -5.26 -8.35 -15.28
N PRO A 199 -6.26 -9.02 -15.88
CA PRO A 199 -7.63 -8.58 -15.74
C PRO A 199 -8.00 -8.55 -14.26
N SER A 200 -8.73 -7.52 -13.88
CA SER A 200 -9.34 -7.49 -12.56
C SER A 200 -10.19 -8.76 -12.46
N SER A 201 -10.00 -9.54 -11.40
CA SER A 201 -10.84 -10.71 -11.16
C SER A 201 -12.28 -10.21 -11.05
N GLY A 202 -12.96 -10.31 -12.20
CA GLY A 202 -14.21 -9.65 -12.50
C GLY A 202 -15.23 -9.75 -11.39
N GLU A 203 -16.04 -8.71 -11.30
CA GLU A 203 -17.32 -8.55 -10.58
C GLU A 203 -17.49 -9.26 -9.21
N ARG A 204 -16.95 -10.45 -9.02
CA ARG A 204 -17.13 -11.24 -7.79
C ARG A 204 -16.18 -10.90 -6.65
N LEU A 205 -14.98 -10.35 -6.92
CA LEU A 205 -14.04 -9.92 -5.87
C LEU A 205 -14.16 -8.42 -5.60
N LEU A 206 -14.59 -7.63 -6.58
CA LEU A 206 -14.94 -6.22 -6.41
C LEU A 206 -16.17 -6.08 -5.53
N ASP A 207 -17.23 -6.84 -5.81
CA ASP A 207 -18.42 -6.88 -4.97
C ASP A 207 -18.11 -7.32 -3.53
N ARG A 208 -17.20 -8.25 -3.32
CA ARG A 208 -16.88 -8.71 -1.97
C ARG A 208 -15.95 -7.78 -1.19
N ARG A 209 -14.97 -7.13 -1.84
CA ARG A 209 -14.07 -6.21 -1.13
C ARG A 209 -14.63 -4.80 -1.03
N SER A 210 -15.21 -4.23 -2.09
CA SER A 210 -15.91 -2.96 -2.00
C SER A 210 -17.11 -3.07 -1.06
N ALA A 211 -17.90 -4.12 -1.16
CA ALA A 211 -18.99 -4.40 -0.21
C ALA A 211 -18.48 -4.61 1.22
N GLN A 212 -17.28 -5.17 1.42
CA GLN A 212 -16.68 -5.30 2.74
C GLN A 212 -16.11 -3.98 3.25
N ASP A 213 -15.45 -3.21 2.40
CA ASP A 213 -14.95 -1.87 2.72
C ASP A 213 -16.11 -0.90 2.98
N ASP A 214 -17.20 -0.99 2.20
CA ASP A 214 -18.42 -0.24 2.41
C ASP A 214 -19.13 -0.63 3.72
N ARG A 215 -19.16 -1.91 4.05
CA ARG A 215 -19.67 -2.41 5.34
C ARG A 215 -18.85 -1.94 6.53
N ILE A 216 -17.51 -1.98 6.42
CA ILE A 216 -16.62 -1.44 7.47
C ILE A 216 -16.81 0.07 7.58
N ARG A 217 -16.93 0.78 6.46
CA ARG A 217 -17.22 2.22 6.45
C ARG A 217 -18.56 2.51 7.11
N ALA A 218 -19.61 1.76 6.79
CA ALA A 218 -20.92 1.90 7.43
C ALA A 218 -20.84 1.65 8.95
N ALA A 219 -20.06 0.65 9.39
CA ALA A 219 -19.80 0.42 10.81
C ALA A 219 -19.10 1.61 11.49
N LEU A 220 -18.08 2.18 10.83
CA LEU A 220 -17.36 3.34 11.34
C LEU A 220 -18.24 4.59 11.40
N ASP A 221 -18.99 4.86 10.34
CA ASP A 221 -19.93 5.98 10.27
C ASP A 221 -21.01 5.85 11.35
N PHE A 222 -21.51 4.65 11.57
CA PHE A 222 -22.44 4.38 12.67
C PHE A 222 -21.81 4.69 14.03
N VAL A 223 -20.61 4.16 14.31
CA VAL A 223 -19.89 4.43 15.57
C VAL A 223 -19.63 5.93 15.73
N LEU A 224 -19.14 6.60 14.67
CA LEU A 224 -18.87 8.03 14.72
C LEU A 224 -20.14 8.86 14.97
N ASN A 225 -21.28 8.49 14.44
CA ASN A 225 -22.51 9.24 14.64
C ASN A 225 -23.21 8.94 15.98
N HIS A 226 -23.12 7.69 16.46
CA HIS A 226 -23.87 7.20 17.62
C HIS A 226 -22.99 6.91 18.85
N ALA A 227 -21.69 7.22 18.85
CA ALA A 227 -20.80 6.92 19.98
C ALA A 227 -21.28 7.46 21.34
N ARG A 228 -22.07 8.53 21.38
CA ARG A 228 -22.64 9.11 22.60
C ARG A 228 -23.76 8.28 23.19
N GLU A 229 -24.38 7.43 22.40
CA GLU A 229 -25.53 6.60 22.75
C GLU A 229 -25.08 5.26 23.35
N ALA A 230 -26.03 4.53 23.90
CA ALA A 230 -25.75 3.19 24.46
C ALA A 230 -25.76 2.13 23.34
N ILE A 231 -24.83 2.25 22.38
CA ILE A 231 -24.71 1.28 21.28
C ILE A 231 -24.03 -0.01 21.74
N THR A 232 -24.41 -1.10 21.12
CA THR A 232 -23.88 -2.44 21.33
C THR A 232 -23.09 -2.92 20.09
N VAL A 233 -22.44 -4.06 20.21
CA VAL A 233 -21.76 -4.68 19.05
C VAL A 233 -22.79 -5.16 18.02
N ASP A 234 -24.01 -5.53 18.44
CA ASP A 234 -25.11 -5.95 17.57
C ASP A 234 -25.56 -4.77 16.71
N ASP A 235 -25.72 -3.59 17.29
CA ASP A 235 -26.10 -2.38 16.55
C ASP A 235 -25.06 -2.01 15.46
N ILE A 236 -23.77 -2.19 15.77
CA ILE A 236 -22.68 -1.96 14.82
C ILE A 236 -22.71 -3.03 13.71
N ALA A 237 -22.99 -4.27 14.06
CA ALA A 237 -23.06 -5.38 13.13
C ALA A 237 -24.26 -5.20 12.16
N ASP A 238 -25.42 -4.80 12.67
CA ASP A 238 -26.61 -4.51 11.88
C ASP A 238 -26.37 -3.34 10.92
N ALA A 239 -25.78 -2.23 11.39
CA ALA A 239 -25.44 -1.07 10.57
C ALA A 239 -24.47 -1.44 9.42
N ALA A 240 -23.59 -2.38 9.67
CA ALA A 240 -22.65 -2.89 8.69
C ALA A 240 -23.20 -4.03 7.80
N SER A 241 -24.42 -4.52 8.05
CA SER A 241 -24.95 -5.74 7.44
C SER A 241 -24.00 -6.94 7.57
N LEU A 242 -23.41 -7.09 8.77
CA LEU A 242 -22.48 -8.17 9.13
C LEU A 242 -23.03 -8.95 10.34
N SER A 243 -22.54 -10.17 10.52
CA SER A 243 -22.72 -10.84 11.82
C SER A 243 -21.81 -10.20 12.89
N VAL A 244 -22.14 -10.35 14.16
CA VAL A 244 -21.29 -9.90 15.29
C VAL A 244 -19.87 -10.41 15.16
N ARG A 245 -19.70 -11.68 14.82
CA ARG A 245 -18.38 -12.28 14.57
C ARG A 245 -17.67 -11.61 13.38
N GLY A 246 -18.40 -11.35 12.31
CA GLY A 246 -17.85 -10.69 11.11
C GLY A 246 -17.34 -9.28 11.40
N VAL A 247 -18.09 -8.47 12.19
CA VAL A 247 -17.66 -7.14 12.57
C VAL A 247 -16.46 -7.17 13.54
N GLN A 248 -16.43 -8.14 14.48
CA GLN A 248 -15.30 -8.32 15.39
C GLN A 248 -14.02 -8.69 14.63
N GLU A 249 -14.07 -9.64 13.70
CA GLU A 249 -12.94 -10.03 12.85
C GLU A 249 -12.47 -8.87 11.95
N ALA A 250 -13.41 -8.10 11.39
CA ALA A 250 -13.11 -6.93 10.58
C ALA A 250 -12.38 -5.84 11.39
N PHE A 251 -12.90 -5.47 12.55
CA PHE A 251 -12.27 -4.45 13.41
C PHE A 251 -10.91 -4.91 13.94
N LYS A 252 -10.76 -6.18 14.28
CA LYS A 252 -9.46 -6.72 14.72
C LYS A 252 -8.42 -6.69 13.60
N ARG A 253 -8.83 -6.99 12.35
CA ARG A 253 -7.94 -6.98 11.19
C ARG A 253 -7.52 -5.56 10.80
N GLU A 254 -8.48 -4.61 10.74
CA GLU A 254 -8.24 -3.25 10.23
C GLU A 254 -7.66 -2.32 11.30
N PHE A 255 -8.12 -2.45 12.56
CA PHE A 255 -7.78 -1.50 13.62
C PHE A 255 -7.02 -2.13 14.79
N GLN A 256 -6.78 -3.45 14.76
CA GLN A 256 -6.15 -4.21 15.84
C GLN A 256 -6.90 -4.09 17.20
N ARG A 257 -8.23 -3.88 17.14
CA ARG A 257 -9.10 -3.60 18.29
C ARG A 257 -10.48 -4.22 18.08
N THR A 258 -11.20 -4.42 19.18
CA THR A 258 -12.61 -4.80 19.10
C THR A 258 -13.49 -3.59 18.75
N PRO A 259 -14.71 -3.80 18.20
CA PRO A 259 -15.65 -2.71 17.93
C PRO A 259 -15.93 -1.85 19.17
N MET A 260 -16.13 -2.46 20.32
CA MET A 260 -16.43 -1.73 21.56
C MET A 260 -15.24 -0.98 22.16
N GLU A 261 -14.01 -1.45 21.94
CA GLU A 261 -12.80 -0.68 22.24
C GLU A 261 -12.69 0.53 21.33
N TYR A 262 -13.05 0.40 20.07
CA TYR A 262 -13.08 1.51 19.12
C TYR A 262 -14.13 2.57 19.53
N VAL A 263 -15.34 2.16 19.92
CA VAL A 263 -16.36 3.04 20.49
C VAL A 263 -15.84 3.78 21.71
N ARG A 264 -15.21 3.06 22.66
CA ARG A 264 -14.65 3.66 23.88
C ARG A 264 -13.60 4.73 23.55
N GLN A 265 -12.74 4.47 22.59
CA GLN A 265 -11.71 5.43 22.18
C GLN A 265 -12.33 6.67 21.52
N THR A 266 -13.28 6.48 20.61
CA THR A 266 -14.03 7.59 19.98
C THR A 266 -14.70 8.48 21.03
N ARG A 267 -15.23 7.89 22.09
CA ARG A 267 -15.80 8.65 23.24
C ARG A 267 -14.75 9.44 24.00
N LEU A 268 -13.57 8.84 24.24
CA LEU A 268 -12.47 9.51 24.93
C LEU A 268 -11.93 10.67 24.12
N ASP A 269 -11.75 10.50 22.81
CA ASP A 269 -11.27 11.55 21.91
C ASP A 269 -12.21 12.74 21.87
N ARG A 270 -13.50 12.49 21.82
CA ARG A 270 -14.54 13.55 21.90
C ARG A 270 -14.52 14.27 23.23
N ALA A 271 -14.40 13.50 24.34
CA ALA A 271 -14.31 14.10 25.66
C ALA A 271 -13.06 14.97 25.81
N HIS A 272 -11.93 14.52 25.26
CA HIS A 272 -10.69 15.28 25.26
C HIS A 272 -10.82 16.60 24.49
N THR A 273 -11.30 16.56 23.26
CA THR A 273 -11.56 17.76 22.45
C THR A 273 -12.51 18.74 23.13
N GLU A 274 -13.55 18.21 23.78
CA GLU A 274 -14.53 19.04 24.47
C GLU A 274 -13.92 19.68 25.75
N LEU A 275 -13.11 18.94 26.52
CA LEU A 275 -12.42 19.48 27.71
C LEU A 275 -11.40 20.56 27.37
N GLN A 276 -10.71 20.44 26.21
CA GLN A 276 -9.75 21.46 25.73
C GLN A 276 -10.42 22.80 25.39
N SER A 277 -11.68 22.78 24.99
CA SER A 277 -12.43 23.98 24.59
C SER A 277 -13.37 24.54 25.66
N LEU A 278 -13.52 23.83 26.78
CA LEU A 278 -14.50 24.19 27.81
C LEU A 278 -13.90 25.10 28.89
N VAL A 279 -14.66 26.11 29.30
CA VAL A 279 -14.28 26.95 30.45
C VAL A 279 -14.36 26.12 31.75
N PRO A 280 -13.29 26.13 32.60
CA PRO A 280 -13.29 25.38 33.84
C PRO A 280 -14.43 25.80 34.79
N GLY A 281 -15.18 24.81 35.29
CA GLY A 281 -16.29 25.03 36.21
C GLY A 281 -16.61 23.80 37.07
N PRO A 282 -17.36 23.97 38.17
CA PRO A 282 -17.76 22.87 39.02
C PRO A 282 -18.57 21.82 38.22
N GLY A 283 -18.17 20.53 38.31
CA GLY A 283 -18.87 19.45 37.63
C GLY A 283 -18.61 19.32 36.12
N ALA A 284 -17.83 20.21 35.50
CA ALA A 284 -17.57 20.22 34.07
C ALA A 284 -17.06 18.87 33.53
N VAL A 285 -16.10 18.23 34.20
CA VAL A 285 -15.58 16.91 33.82
C VAL A 285 -16.66 15.84 33.84
N ALA A 286 -17.52 15.84 34.84
CA ALA A 286 -18.62 14.86 34.95
C ALA A 286 -19.66 15.05 33.84
N GLU A 287 -19.93 16.29 33.50
CA GLU A 287 -20.86 16.64 32.41
C GLU A 287 -20.31 16.21 31.04
N VAL A 288 -19.04 16.49 30.76
CA VAL A 288 -18.38 16.06 29.51
C VAL A 288 -18.34 14.52 29.43
N ALA A 289 -17.96 13.83 30.49
CA ALA A 289 -17.94 12.37 30.53
C ALA A 289 -19.33 11.77 30.24
N ARG A 290 -20.39 12.34 30.80
CA ARG A 290 -21.76 11.89 30.59
C ARG A 290 -22.21 12.13 29.14
N ARG A 291 -21.94 13.32 28.57
CA ARG A 291 -22.21 13.61 27.16
C ARG A 291 -21.44 12.72 26.20
N ALA A 292 -20.21 12.35 26.56
CA ALA A 292 -19.40 11.40 25.80
C ALA A 292 -19.88 9.94 25.93
N GLY A 293 -20.92 9.65 26.73
CA GLY A 293 -21.51 8.33 26.88
C GLY A 293 -20.91 7.47 28.01
N PHE A 294 -20.16 8.07 28.96
CA PHE A 294 -19.64 7.36 30.12
C PHE A 294 -20.61 7.44 31.31
N ARG A 295 -20.95 6.29 31.87
CA ARG A 295 -21.86 6.19 33.04
C ARG A 295 -21.11 6.16 34.39
N HIS A 296 -19.82 5.81 34.36
CA HIS A 296 -19.00 5.61 35.57
C HIS A 296 -17.74 6.49 35.52
N MET A 297 -17.70 7.52 36.36
CA MET A 297 -16.62 8.51 36.40
C MET A 297 -15.24 7.89 36.69
N GLY A 298 -15.14 6.92 37.61
CA GLY A 298 -13.87 6.25 37.89
C GLY A 298 -13.29 5.51 36.66
N ARG A 299 -14.13 4.79 35.95
CA ARG A 299 -13.73 4.10 34.71
C ARG A 299 -13.37 5.07 33.58
N PHE A 300 -14.07 6.20 33.51
CA PHE A 300 -13.75 7.26 32.56
C PHE A 300 -12.37 7.84 32.86
N SER A 301 -12.13 8.28 34.10
CA SER A 301 -10.84 8.91 34.47
C SER A 301 -9.64 7.98 34.29
N ALA A 302 -9.78 6.70 34.66
CA ALA A 302 -8.73 5.71 34.44
C ALA A 302 -8.45 5.48 32.94
N ALA A 303 -9.50 5.32 32.12
CA ALA A 303 -9.34 5.14 30.69
C ALA A 303 -8.81 6.39 29.96
N TYR A 304 -9.15 7.57 30.47
CA TYR A 304 -8.68 8.85 29.96
C TYR A 304 -7.18 9.01 30.23
N GLN A 305 -6.75 8.75 31.48
CA GLN A 305 -5.34 8.79 31.87
C GLN A 305 -4.50 7.78 31.07
N GLU A 306 -4.98 6.56 30.90
CA GLU A 306 -4.32 5.53 30.11
C GLU A 306 -4.09 5.97 28.65
N ARG A 307 -5.01 6.78 28.08
CA ARG A 307 -4.96 7.20 26.70
C ARG A 307 -4.17 8.47 26.44
N PHE A 308 -4.27 9.46 27.34
CA PHE A 308 -3.72 10.81 27.16
C PHE A 308 -2.58 11.16 28.11
N ASP A 309 -2.21 10.22 28.99
CA ASP A 309 -1.17 10.38 30.03
C ASP A 309 -1.42 11.57 30.97
N GLU A 310 -2.68 12.01 31.06
CA GLU A 310 -3.12 13.09 31.95
C GLU A 310 -4.55 12.83 32.44
N TYR A 311 -4.93 13.46 33.57
CA TYR A 311 -6.30 13.38 34.06
C TYR A 311 -7.22 14.39 33.35
N PRO A 312 -8.53 14.08 33.20
CA PRO A 312 -9.51 14.99 32.58
C PRO A 312 -9.55 16.41 33.21
N ARG A 313 -9.21 16.51 34.49
CA ARG A 313 -9.13 17.80 35.19
C ARG A 313 -7.91 18.62 34.79
N GLU A 314 -6.85 17.97 34.39
CA GLU A 314 -5.61 18.60 33.96
C GLU A 314 -5.82 19.19 32.56
N THR A 315 -6.41 18.42 31.64
CA THR A 315 -6.81 18.92 30.31
C THR A 315 -7.74 20.13 30.43
N LEU A 316 -8.75 20.08 31.31
CA LEU A 316 -9.68 21.17 31.52
C LEU A 316 -9.02 22.45 32.06
N ARG A 317 -7.94 22.33 32.85
CA ARG A 317 -7.20 23.48 33.41
C ARG A 317 -6.19 24.09 32.45
N ASN A 318 -5.69 23.28 31.52
CA ASN A 318 -4.69 23.68 30.52
C ASN A 318 -5.31 23.58 29.12
N PRO A 319 -6.29 24.44 28.74
CA PRO A 319 -6.82 24.42 27.38
C PRO A 319 -5.65 24.65 26.41
N ALA A 320 -5.62 23.89 25.33
CA ALA A 320 -4.61 24.09 24.30
C ALA A 320 -4.69 25.52 23.79
N SER A 321 -3.57 26.25 23.92
CA SER A 321 -3.41 27.64 23.46
C SER A 321 -3.42 27.72 21.96
#